data_3b4f67d79bc08ada37da7e56f4bcae68
#
_entry.id   3b4f67d79bc08ada37da7e56f4bcae68
#
_cell.length_a   1.000
_cell.length_b   1.000
_cell.length_c   1.000
_cell.angle_alpha   90.00
_cell.angle_beta   90.00
_cell.angle_gamma   90.00
#
_symmetry.space_group_name_H-M   'P 1'
#
loop_
_entity.id
_entity.type
_entity.pdbx_description
1 polymer ?
#
loop_
_entity_poly.entity_id
_entity_poly.type
_entity_poly.pdbx_seq_one_letter_code
_entity_poly.pdbx_strand_id
1 'polypeptide(L)'
;GEMIKEVSFEHTSFQDAPSKFEAGTPNISAVIGFSAALDFLNSIDHKELQQYEQGLYHYLLTQLRSINGIIIYGDTENNIGTISFRYKNEHHFDLATLLNGYGVAIRSGHHCTQPLMKALDIDGTIRVSLAFYNNRDDIDAFIHALKESIDLLEI
;
A
#
# COMPACT_ATOMS: atom_id res chain seq x y z
N GLY A 1 2.21 -25.50 -27.88
CA GLY A 1 1.62 -25.45 -26.55
C GLY A 1 0.11 -25.63 -26.61
N GLU A 2 -0.51 -25.72 -25.50
CA GLU A 2 -1.95 -26.02 -25.36
C GLU A 2 -2.87 -24.91 -25.89
N MET A 3 -2.34 -23.72 -26.14
CA MET A 3 -3.04 -22.61 -26.82
C MET A 3 -3.44 -22.96 -28.26
N ILE A 4 -2.70 -23.85 -28.92
CA ILE A 4 -2.83 -24.12 -30.34
C ILE A 4 -3.75 -25.33 -30.54
N LYS A 5 -4.69 -25.20 -31.48
CA LYS A 5 -5.58 -26.27 -31.90
C LYS A 5 -4.99 -27.05 -33.09
N GLU A 6 -4.46 -26.31 -34.06
CA GLU A 6 -3.90 -26.87 -35.28
C GLU A 6 -2.75 -25.99 -35.80
N VAL A 7 -1.70 -26.62 -36.35
CA VAL A 7 -0.56 -25.93 -36.97
C VAL A 7 -0.24 -26.58 -38.30
N SER A 8 -0.13 -25.78 -39.36
CA SER A 8 0.44 -26.16 -40.64
C SER A 8 1.46 -25.12 -41.10
N PHE A 9 2.08 -25.30 -42.24
CA PHE A 9 2.99 -24.30 -42.82
C PHE A 9 2.26 -23.02 -43.27
N GLU A 10 0.97 -23.11 -43.59
CA GLU A 10 0.17 -22.02 -44.12
C GLU A 10 -0.73 -21.38 -43.07
N HIS A 11 -1.06 -22.13 -42.02
CA HIS A 11 -2.09 -21.72 -41.08
C HIS A 11 -1.87 -22.21 -39.65
N THR A 12 -2.23 -21.39 -38.67
CA THR A 12 -2.31 -21.77 -37.27
C THR A 12 -3.69 -21.38 -36.72
N SER A 13 -4.35 -22.32 -36.07
CA SER A 13 -5.59 -22.05 -35.33
C SER A 13 -5.37 -22.25 -33.84
N PHE A 14 -6.10 -21.45 -33.04
CA PHE A 14 -5.99 -21.43 -31.59
C PHE A 14 -7.22 -22.04 -30.93
N GLN A 15 -7.05 -22.52 -29.70
CA GLN A 15 -8.16 -22.93 -28.85
C GLN A 15 -9.07 -21.74 -28.54
N ASP A 16 -10.25 -22.02 -27.96
CA ASP A 16 -11.12 -21.00 -27.42
C ASP A 16 -10.58 -20.47 -26.08
N ALA A 17 -11.08 -19.31 -25.65
CA ALA A 17 -10.79 -18.80 -24.32
C ALA A 17 -11.37 -19.79 -23.26
N PRO A 18 -10.67 -20.04 -22.12
CA PRO A 18 -9.44 -19.36 -21.68
C PRO A 18 -8.15 -19.94 -22.28
N SER A 19 -8.16 -21.18 -22.77
CA SER A 19 -6.96 -21.95 -23.14
C SER A 19 -6.07 -21.24 -24.16
N LYS A 20 -6.62 -20.46 -25.10
CA LYS A 20 -5.83 -19.68 -26.07
C LYS A 20 -4.92 -18.60 -25.45
N PHE A 21 -5.12 -18.26 -24.20
CA PHE A 21 -4.32 -17.28 -23.47
C PHE A 21 -3.38 -17.91 -22.45
N GLU A 22 -3.40 -19.22 -22.30
CA GLU A 22 -2.66 -19.97 -21.30
C GLU A 22 -1.58 -20.83 -21.98
N ALA A 23 -0.34 -20.33 -21.99
CA ALA A 23 0.79 -21.00 -22.62
C ALA A 23 1.52 -21.91 -21.64
N GLY A 24 1.61 -23.19 -21.96
CA GLY A 24 2.39 -24.18 -21.20
C GLY A 24 1.73 -24.61 -19.88
N THR A 25 2.48 -25.35 -19.08
CA THR A 25 2.01 -25.89 -17.80
C THR A 25 1.68 -24.77 -16.82
N PRO A 26 0.48 -24.75 -16.20
CA PRO A 26 0.12 -23.76 -15.19
C PRO A 26 1.07 -23.78 -13.99
N ASN A 27 1.17 -22.64 -13.29
CA ASN A 27 1.96 -22.54 -12.06
C ASN A 27 1.22 -23.23 -10.88
N ILE A 28 1.25 -24.56 -10.87
CA ILE A 28 0.52 -25.40 -9.91
C ILE A 28 0.93 -25.09 -8.48
N SER A 29 2.24 -24.93 -8.22
CA SER A 29 2.75 -24.63 -6.88
C SER A 29 2.22 -23.32 -6.33
N ALA A 30 2.16 -22.26 -7.16
CA ALA A 30 1.62 -20.96 -6.73
C ALA A 30 0.10 -21.03 -6.47
N VAL A 31 -0.65 -21.82 -7.25
CA VAL A 31 -2.10 -22.01 -7.03
C VAL A 31 -2.37 -22.73 -5.72
N ILE A 32 -1.60 -23.77 -5.40
CA ILE A 32 -1.72 -24.49 -4.11
C ILE A 32 -1.34 -23.57 -2.95
N GLY A 33 -0.24 -22.82 -3.07
CA GLY A 33 0.17 -21.83 -2.06
C GLY A 33 -0.85 -20.73 -1.87
N PHE A 34 -1.49 -20.27 -2.95
CA PHE A 34 -2.57 -19.28 -2.87
C PHE A 34 -3.81 -19.83 -2.14
N SER A 35 -4.17 -21.10 -2.37
CA SER A 35 -5.25 -21.75 -1.61
C SER A 35 -4.96 -21.73 -0.11
N ALA A 36 -3.75 -22.10 0.31
CA ALA A 36 -3.36 -22.05 1.72
C ALA A 36 -3.40 -20.64 2.31
N ALA A 37 -3.04 -19.60 1.53
CA ALA A 37 -3.16 -18.21 1.94
C ALA A 37 -4.63 -17.78 2.13
N LEU A 38 -5.54 -18.23 1.25
CA LEU A 38 -6.97 -18.00 1.39
C LEU A 38 -7.55 -18.70 2.63
N ASP A 39 -7.13 -19.94 2.90
CA ASP A 39 -7.55 -20.68 4.10
C ASP A 39 -7.11 -19.95 5.37
N PHE A 40 -5.88 -19.42 5.40
CA PHE A 40 -5.40 -18.56 6.49
C PHE A 40 -6.26 -17.32 6.67
N LEU A 41 -6.55 -16.57 5.61
CA LEU A 41 -7.39 -15.37 5.67
C LEU A 41 -8.82 -15.71 6.14
N ASN A 42 -9.38 -16.82 5.68
CA ASN A 42 -10.71 -17.27 6.07
C ASN A 42 -10.79 -17.74 7.54
N SER A 43 -9.65 -18.05 8.18
CA SER A 43 -9.59 -18.41 9.60
C SER A 43 -9.66 -17.21 10.54
N ILE A 44 -9.54 -15.99 10.02
CA ILE A 44 -9.57 -14.75 10.80
C ILE A 44 -11.01 -14.24 10.88
N ASP A 45 -11.46 -13.80 12.05
CA ASP A 45 -12.74 -13.08 12.17
C ASP A 45 -12.61 -11.68 11.54
N HIS A 46 -13.19 -11.52 10.35
CA HIS A 46 -13.09 -10.28 9.57
C HIS A 46 -13.72 -9.07 10.27
N LYS A 47 -14.70 -9.28 11.14
CA LYS A 47 -15.34 -8.19 11.87
C LYS A 47 -14.44 -7.68 13.00
N GLU A 48 -13.84 -8.58 13.75
CA GLU A 48 -12.85 -8.21 14.77
C GLU A 48 -11.62 -7.57 14.14
N LEU A 49 -11.14 -8.12 13.03
CA LEU A 49 -10.06 -7.59 12.25
C LEU A 49 -10.31 -6.15 11.82
N GLN A 50 -11.47 -5.89 11.21
CA GLN A 50 -11.85 -4.55 10.76
C GLN A 50 -11.91 -3.55 11.93
N GLN A 51 -12.47 -3.95 13.06
CA GLN A 51 -12.53 -3.10 14.25
C GLN A 51 -11.13 -2.77 14.79
N TYR A 52 -10.25 -3.75 14.80
CA TYR A 52 -8.87 -3.57 15.22
C TYR A 52 -8.12 -2.59 14.30
N GLU A 53 -8.18 -2.81 12.99
CA GLU A 53 -7.52 -1.93 12.01
C GLU A 53 -8.08 -0.49 12.03
N GLN A 54 -9.39 -0.34 12.20
CA GLN A 54 -10.01 0.98 12.39
C GLN A 54 -9.52 1.65 13.67
N GLY A 55 -9.35 0.92 14.75
CA GLY A 55 -8.77 1.42 15.99
C GLY A 55 -7.34 1.95 15.81
N LEU A 56 -6.49 1.20 15.10
CA LEU A 56 -5.13 1.63 14.76
C LEU A 56 -5.15 2.86 13.83
N TYR A 57 -6.01 2.85 12.82
CA TYR A 57 -6.16 3.98 11.90
C TYR A 57 -6.52 5.28 12.62
N HIS A 58 -7.53 5.26 13.49
CA HIS A 58 -7.93 6.44 14.25
C HIS A 58 -6.85 6.91 15.23
N TYR A 59 -6.12 5.97 15.82
CA TYR A 59 -4.98 6.30 16.69
C TYR A 59 -3.89 7.03 15.89
N LEU A 60 -3.46 6.47 14.76
CA LEU A 60 -2.47 7.09 13.88
C LEU A 60 -2.94 8.46 13.38
N LEU A 61 -4.19 8.58 12.94
CA LEU A 61 -4.78 9.83 12.45
C LEU A 61 -4.74 10.93 13.53
N THR A 62 -5.08 10.57 14.76
CA THR A 62 -5.04 11.48 15.91
C THR A 62 -3.62 11.96 16.19
N GLN A 63 -2.64 11.06 16.17
CA GLN A 63 -1.24 11.40 16.37
C GLN A 63 -0.72 12.33 15.26
N LEU A 64 -0.99 12.04 14.01
CA LEU A 64 -0.58 12.87 12.88
C LEU A 64 -1.21 14.28 12.95
N ARG A 65 -2.48 14.39 13.29
CA ARG A 65 -3.18 15.68 13.45
C ARG A 65 -2.63 16.53 14.59
N SER A 66 -1.97 15.91 15.56
CA SER A 66 -1.33 16.64 16.68
C SER A 66 -0.02 17.33 16.30
N ILE A 67 0.57 16.98 15.15
CA ILE A 67 1.84 17.53 14.67
C ILE A 67 1.54 18.76 13.81
N ASN A 68 2.01 19.93 14.24
CA ASN A 68 1.84 21.16 13.48
C ASN A 68 2.56 21.08 12.13
N GLY A 69 1.90 21.52 11.06
CA GLY A 69 2.45 21.51 9.70
C GLY A 69 2.17 20.22 8.90
N ILE A 70 1.59 19.18 9.50
CA ILE A 70 1.10 18.00 8.78
C ILE A 70 -0.19 18.36 8.03
N ILE A 71 -0.23 18.04 6.75
CA ILE A 71 -1.39 18.19 5.87
C ILE A 71 -1.81 16.79 5.43
N ILE A 72 -3.00 16.36 5.79
CA ILE A 72 -3.54 15.02 5.48
C ILE A 72 -4.44 15.11 4.25
N TYR A 73 -4.30 14.12 3.36
CA TYR A 73 -5.09 13.98 2.14
C TYR A 73 -5.96 12.72 2.21
N GLY A 74 -7.21 12.83 1.75
CA GLY A 74 -8.12 11.70 1.70
C GLY A 74 -8.62 11.23 3.08
N ASP A 75 -8.69 12.14 4.04
CA ASP A 75 -9.19 11.88 5.38
C ASP A 75 -10.71 11.67 5.35
N THR A 76 -11.12 10.41 5.36
CA THR A 76 -12.52 9.99 5.40
C THR A 76 -12.74 8.99 6.53
N GLU A 77 -13.98 8.92 7.06
CA GLU A 77 -14.34 7.97 8.13
C GLU A 77 -14.23 6.50 7.70
N ASN A 78 -14.30 6.23 6.39
CA ASN A 78 -14.29 4.88 5.80
C ASN A 78 -12.98 4.58 5.07
N ASN A 79 -11.85 4.82 5.70
CA ASN A 79 -10.54 4.53 5.11
C ASN A 79 -10.12 3.07 5.37
N ILE A 80 -9.30 2.52 4.47
CA ILE A 80 -8.77 1.15 4.48
C ILE A 80 -7.40 1.03 5.19
N GLY A 81 -7.14 1.82 6.23
CA GLY A 81 -5.87 1.75 6.97
C GLY A 81 -4.69 2.46 6.29
N THR A 82 -4.93 3.35 5.32
CA THR A 82 -3.87 4.13 4.68
C THR A 82 -4.05 5.62 4.92
N ILE A 83 -2.97 6.34 5.25
CA ILE A 83 -2.98 7.80 5.40
C ILE A 83 -1.91 8.39 4.50
N SER A 84 -2.33 9.31 3.62
CA SER A 84 -1.44 10.11 2.80
C SER A 84 -1.32 11.51 3.40
N PHE A 85 -0.08 12.00 3.55
CA PHE A 85 0.17 13.31 4.14
C PHE A 85 1.41 13.99 3.55
N ARG A 86 1.54 15.29 3.82
CA ARG A 86 2.75 16.09 3.61
C ARG A 86 3.09 16.86 4.89
N TYR A 87 4.32 17.31 4.98
CA TYR A 87 4.75 18.24 6.01
C TYR A 87 5.09 19.59 5.38
N LYS A 88 4.34 20.63 5.70
CA LYS A 88 4.52 21.99 5.14
C LYS A 88 4.75 21.96 3.61
N ASN A 89 5.79 22.63 3.16
CA ASN A 89 6.23 22.64 1.76
C ASN A 89 7.43 21.70 1.50
N GLU A 90 7.81 20.87 2.49
CA GLU A 90 8.92 19.95 2.35
C GLU A 90 8.65 18.90 1.28
N HIS A 91 9.71 18.53 0.57
CA HIS A 91 9.58 17.49 -0.46
C HIS A 91 9.35 16.13 0.19
N HIS A 92 8.33 15.42 -0.27
CA HIS A 92 7.91 14.13 0.31
C HIS A 92 9.05 13.08 0.34
N PHE A 93 10.00 13.15 -0.61
CA PHE A 93 11.13 12.23 -0.68
C PHE A 93 12.15 12.46 0.44
N ASP A 94 12.40 13.70 0.82
CA ASP A 94 13.40 14.04 1.85
C ASP A 94 12.96 13.51 3.21
N LEU A 95 11.71 13.78 3.60
CA LEU A 95 11.15 13.24 4.82
C LEU A 95 11.07 11.72 4.81
N ALA A 96 10.73 11.10 3.65
CA ALA A 96 10.74 9.64 3.52
C ALA A 96 12.13 9.04 3.68
N THR A 97 13.16 9.72 3.18
CA THR A 97 14.56 9.28 3.32
C THR A 97 15.02 9.32 4.77
N LEU A 98 14.68 10.37 5.51
CA LEU A 98 14.97 10.46 6.93
C LEU A 98 14.26 9.36 7.72
N LEU A 99 12.97 9.15 7.48
CA LEU A 99 12.20 8.07 8.13
C LEU A 99 12.80 6.68 7.87
N ASN A 100 13.28 6.43 6.66
CA ASN A 100 13.98 5.19 6.34
C ASN A 100 15.25 5.00 7.20
N GLY A 101 15.96 6.08 7.52
CA GLY A 101 17.11 6.07 8.43
C GLY A 101 16.75 5.62 9.85
N TYR A 102 15.51 5.82 10.28
CA TYR A 102 14.97 5.32 11.56
C TYR A 102 14.36 3.91 11.47
N GLY A 103 14.49 3.24 10.32
CA GLY A 103 13.93 1.90 10.10
C GLY A 103 12.43 1.87 9.81
N VAL A 104 11.84 3.02 9.47
CA VAL A 104 10.42 3.12 9.14
C VAL A 104 10.20 3.01 7.64
N ALA A 105 9.54 1.92 7.20
CA ALA A 105 9.19 1.69 5.81
C ALA A 105 7.87 2.37 5.44
N ILE A 106 7.95 3.39 4.60
CA ILE A 106 6.80 4.14 4.07
C ILE A 106 6.89 4.25 2.54
N ARG A 107 5.81 4.65 1.92
CA ARG A 107 5.82 4.95 0.48
C ARG A 107 5.74 6.46 0.25
N SER A 108 6.57 6.99 -0.67
CA SER A 108 6.51 8.38 -1.09
C SER A 108 6.34 8.51 -2.60
N GLY A 109 5.79 9.64 -3.07
CA GLY A 109 5.58 9.96 -4.48
C GLY A 109 4.12 10.07 -4.89
N HIS A 110 3.85 9.87 -6.18
CA HIS A 110 2.49 10.04 -6.74
C HIS A 110 1.59 8.80 -6.58
N HIS A 111 2.06 7.70 -5.99
CA HIS A 111 1.28 6.48 -5.72
C HIS A 111 0.58 5.88 -6.96
N CYS A 112 1.17 6.05 -8.16
CA CYS A 112 0.59 5.70 -9.46
C CYS A 112 -0.69 6.48 -9.82
N THR A 113 -0.90 7.67 -9.22
CA THR A 113 -2.09 8.51 -9.40
C THR A 113 -1.72 9.93 -9.81
N GLN A 114 -0.85 10.11 -10.81
CA GLN A 114 -0.42 11.44 -11.28
C GLN A 114 -1.57 12.40 -11.62
N PRO A 115 -2.69 11.97 -12.24
CA PRO A 115 -3.84 12.86 -12.45
C PRO A 115 -4.42 13.43 -11.15
N LEU A 116 -4.45 12.62 -10.07
CA LEU A 116 -4.89 13.07 -8.76
C LEU A 116 -3.92 14.09 -8.15
N MET A 117 -2.61 13.84 -8.24
CA MET A 117 -1.59 14.79 -7.76
C MET A 117 -1.73 16.14 -8.47
N LYS A 118 -1.94 16.12 -9.79
CA LYS A 118 -2.21 17.32 -10.56
C LYS A 118 -3.50 18.05 -10.14
N ALA A 119 -4.57 17.30 -9.84
CA ALA A 119 -5.84 17.88 -9.39
C ALA A 119 -5.72 18.51 -7.99
N LEU A 120 -4.83 17.99 -7.14
CA LEU A 120 -4.53 18.52 -5.82
C LEU A 120 -3.44 19.59 -5.82
N ASP A 121 -2.84 19.88 -6.98
CA ASP A 121 -1.72 20.82 -7.17
C ASP A 121 -0.53 20.49 -6.26
N ILE A 122 -0.13 19.20 -6.22
CA ILE A 122 1.01 18.70 -5.46
C ILE A 122 1.86 17.75 -6.31
N ASP A 123 3.12 17.59 -5.94
CA ASP A 123 4.10 16.71 -6.58
C ASP A 123 4.10 15.28 -6.04
N GLY A 124 3.46 15.04 -4.90
CA GLY A 124 3.37 13.73 -4.26
C GLY A 124 3.06 13.83 -2.78
N THR A 125 2.88 12.68 -2.15
CA THR A 125 2.66 12.55 -0.71
C THR A 125 3.51 11.44 -0.12
N ILE A 126 3.60 11.42 1.20
CA ILE A 126 4.04 10.28 1.99
C ILE A 126 2.79 9.49 2.36
N ARG A 127 2.86 8.16 2.24
CA ARG A 127 1.76 7.27 2.61
C ARG A 127 2.21 6.25 3.66
N VAL A 128 1.55 6.28 4.80
CA VAL A 128 1.61 5.21 5.81
C VAL A 128 0.48 4.22 5.52
N SER A 129 0.77 2.94 5.66
CA SER A 129 -0.22 1.86 5.49
C SER A 129 -0.15 0.95 6.70
N LEU A 130 -1.29 0.73 7.33
CA LEU A 130 -1.47 -0.16 8.46
C LEU A 130 -2.11 -1.47 8.00
N ALA A 131 -1.80 -2.56 8.69
CA ALA A 131 -2.43 -3.84 8.52
C ALA A 131 -2.58 -4.55 9.88
N PHE A 132 -3.29 -5.67 9.90
CA PHE A 132 -3.62 -6.42 11.10
C PHE A 132 -2.41 -6.89 11.95
N TYR A 133 -1.23 -6.95 11.35
CA TYR A 133 0.01 -7.32 12.05
C TYR A 133 0.71 -6.13 12.70
N ASN A 134 0.25 -4.89 12.49
CA ASN A 134 0.76 -3.72 13.20
C ASN A 134 0.08 -3.57 14.55
N ASN A 135 0.74 -2.83 15.44
CA ASN A 135 0.24 -2.50 16.76
C ASN A 135 0.49 -1.02 17.11
N ARG A 136 0.12 -0.59 18.31
CA ARG A 136 0.33 0.81 18.73
C ARG A 136 1.79 1.19 18.89
N ASP A 137 2.63 0.26 19.29
CA ASP A 137 4.07 0.53 19.48
C ASP A 137 4.73 0.85 18.14
N ASP A 138 4.28 0.21 17.04
CA ASP A 138 4.74 0.54 15.67
C ASP A 138 4.34 1.97 15.30
N ILE A 139 3.13 2.38 15.64
CA ILE A 139 2.65 3.76 15.40
C ILE A 139 3.45 4.75 16.23
N ASP A 140 3.68 4.48 17.50
CA ASP A 140 4.43 5.36 18.40
C ASP A 140 5.88 5.51 17.94
N ALA A 141 6.52 4.41 17.50
CA ALA A 141 7.85 4.43 16.90
C ALA A 141 7.89 5.27 15.61
N PHE A 142 6.88 5.12 14.73
CA PHE A 142 6.75 5.95 13.53
C PHE A 142 6.57 7.43 13.89
N ILE A 143 5.71 7.78 14.83
CA ILE A 143 5.46 9.17 15.24
C ILE A 143 6.71 9.79 15.88
N HIS A 144 7.45 9.03 16.68
CA HIS A 144 8.73 9.48 17.21
C HIS A 144 9.72 9.77 16.07
N ALA A 145 9.93 8.82 15.17
CA ALA A 145 10.80 8.98 14.01
C ALA A 145 10.40 10.16 13.11
N LEU A 146 9.08 10.39 12.95
CA LEU A 146 8.55 11.50 12.18
C LEU A 146 8.90 12.85 12.81
N LYS A 147 8.77 13.00 14.12
CA LYS A 147 9.13 14.23 14.84
C LYS A 147 10.63 14.51 14.76
N GLU A 148 11.48 13.51 15.02
CA GLU A 148 12.93 13.64 14.86
C GLU A 148 13.32 14.02 13.43
N SER A 149 12.65 13.44 12.43
CA SER A 149 12.90 13.75 11.01
C SER A 149 12.48 15.17 10.66
N ILE A 150 11.38 15.67 11.23
CA ILE A 150 10.90 17.05 11.06
C ILE A 150 11.90 18.03 11.69
N ASP A 151 12.37 17.75 12.88
CA ASP A 151 13.35 18.61 13.58
C ASP A 151 14.66 18.74 12.75
N LEU A 152 15.07 17.67 12.04
CA LEU A 152 16.22 17.72 11.13
C LEU A 152 15.99 18.55 9.86
N LEU A 153 14.76 18.66 9.40
CA LEU A 153 14.41 19.46 8.21
C LEU A 153 14.26 20.96 8.54
N GLU A 154 14.07 21.32 9.80
CA GLU A 154 13.88 22.70 10.26
C GLU A 154 15.20 23.40 10.68
N ILE A 155 16.35 22.70 10.60
CA ILE A 155 17.67 23.26 10.88
C ILE A 155 18.21 24.00 9.67
#